data_161211da98cee666444c7eb9f48387e1
#
_entry.id   161211da98cee666444c7eb9f48387e1
#
_cell.length_a   1.000
_cell.length_b   1.000
_cell.length_c   1.000
_cell.angle_alpha   90.00
_cell.angle_beta   90.00
_cell.angle_gamma   90.00
#
_symmetry.space_group_name_H-M   'P 1'
#
loop_
_entity.id
_entity.type
_entity.pdbx_description
1 polymer ?
#
loop_
_entity_poly.entity_id
_entity_poly.type
_entity_poly.pdbx_seq_one_letter_code
_entity_poly.pdbx_strand_id
1 'polypeptide(L)'
;MNEINSNLYDLDMERSILSAILFEQDNLGEIYDIIDAKDFYLKGHADIFLAMQSCLNSDDPVDIAFVKKHLGAKFDEEVFNSVLTTNSILDIKKYATELKEFSIKRALVKVANQIPSKVNENKPGRDMVDEISSEIYSLVDGVGSGVIKNAKEIVTDLIEELNKQKLAKDHDVVGLDTGFRELNERTKGFKDGDLVIIAARP
;
A
#
# COMPACT_ATOMS: atom_id res chain seq x y z
N MET A 1 7.39 -26.98 11.54
CA MET A 1 7.54 -25.53 11.40
C MET A 1 7.85 -25.10 9.96
N ASN A 2 7.50 -25.89 8.95
CA ASN A 2 7.91 -25.70 7.54
C ASN A 2 6.76 -25.56 6.52
N GLU A 3 5.51 -25.46 6.94
CA GLU A 3 4.38 -25.35 5.98
C GLU A 3 3.90 -23.92 5.72
N ILE A 4 4.37 -22.92 6.46
CA ILE A 4 3.92 -21.53 6.31
C ILE A 4 4.58 -20.84 5.10
N ASN A 5 5.73 -21.32 4.61
CA ASN A 5 6.50 -20.60 3.60
C ASN A 5 6.06 -20.79 2.14
N SER A 6 5.33 -21.87 1.81
CA SER A 6 4.97 -22.17 0.41
C SER A 6 3.86 -21.27 -0.17
N ASN A 7 3.12 -20.55 0.69
CA ASN A 7 1.99 -19.70 0.27
C ASN A 7 2.26 -18.19 0.42
N LEU A 8 3.52 -17.77 0.56
CA LEU A 8 3.86 -16.37 0.85
C LEU A 8 4.53 -15.65 -0.32
N TYR A 9 4.70 -16.31 -1.45
CA TYR A 9 5.25 -15.73 -2.68
C TYR A 9 4.81 -16.52 -3.90
N ASP A 10 4.81 -15.87 -5.05
CA ASP A 10 4.63 -16.47 -6.36
C ASP A 10 5.62 -15.83 -7.34
N LEU A 11 6.67 -16.59 -7.69
CA LEU A 11 7.73 -16.09 -8.58
C LEU A 11 7.26 -15.95 -10.03
N ASP A 12 6.26 -16.74 -10.45
CA ASP A 12 5.69 -16.63 -11.79
C ASP A 12 4.87 -15.34 -11.92
N MET A 13 4.16 -14.99 -10.86
CA MET A 13 3.44 -13.71 -10.76
C MET A 13 4.41 -12.53 -10.80
N GLU A 14 5.49 -12.57 -10.02
CA GLU A 14 6.51 -11.51 -10.03
C GLU A 14 7.11 -11.31 -11.42
N ARG A 15 7.50 -12.41 -12.10
CA ARG A 15 8.02 -12.37 -13.46
C ARG A 15 7.00 -11.81 -14.46
N SER A 16 5.74 -12.18 -14.31
CA SER A 16 4.67 -11.72 -15.20
C SER A 16 4.43 -10.21 -15.09
N ILE A 17 4.48 -9.65 -13.90
CA ILE A 17 4.38 -8.20 -13.67
C ILE A 17 5.55 -7.48 -14.34
N LEU A 18 6.79 -7.92 -14.08
CA LEU A 18 7.99 -7.30 -14.66
C LEU A 18 8.01 -7.42 -16.20
N SER A 19 7.62 -8.57 -16.72
CA SER A 19 7.49 -8.81 -18.16
C SER A 19 6.47 -7.85 -18.78
N ALA A 20 5.29 -7.69 -18.17
CA ALA A 20 4.26 -6.80 -18.68
C ALA A 20 4.71 -5.33 -18.74
N ILE A 21 5.50 -4.87 -17.75
CA ILE A 21 6.08 -3.52 -17.76
C ILE A 21 7.12 -3.36 -18.89
N LEU A 22 7.98 -4.36 -19.12
CA LEU A 22 8.99 -4.31 -20.18
C LEU A 22 8.38 -4.27 -21.58
N PHE A 23 7.22 -4.93 -21.78
CA PHE A 23 6.52 -4.92 -23.06
C PHE A 23 5.67 -3.66 -23.26
N GLU A 24 5.15 -3.08 -22.19
CA GLU A 24 4.29 -1.90 -22.22
C GLU A 24 4.59 -1.03 -20.98
N GLN A 25 5.38 0.02 -21.18
CA GLN A 25 5.88 0.87 -20.09
C GLN A 25 4.76 1.59 -19.31
N ASP A 26 3.60 1.83 -19.95
CA ASP A 26 2.45 2.48 -19.32
C ASP A 26 1.91 1.66 -18.15
N ASN A 27 2.11 0.34 -18.16
CA ASN A 27 1.80 -0.57 -17.07
C ASN A 27 2.48 -0.20 -15.76
N LEU A 28 3.69 0.38 -15.79
CA LEU A 28 4.39 0.83 -14.60
C LEU A 28 3.61 1.96 -13.89
N GLY A 29 3.06 2.91 -14.65
CA GLY A 29 2.23 3.98 -14.12
C GLY A 29 0.94 3.47 -13.46
N GLU A 30 0.36 2.39 -14.01
CA GLU A 30 -0.88 1.81 -13.48
C GLU A 30 -0.74 1.15 -12.10
N ILE A 31 0.47 0.70 -11.76
CA ILE A 31 0.73 -0.04 -10.51
C ILE A 31 1.69 0.68 -9.57
N TYR A 32 2.15 1.88 -9.95
CA TYR A 32 3.13 2.65 -9.17
C TYR A 32 2.67 2.91 -7.73
N ASP A 33 1.36 3.12 -7.52
CA ASP A 33 0.78 3.37 -6.21
C ASP A 33 0.36 2.09 -5.47
N ILE A 34 0.41 0.92 -6.14
CA ILE A 34 -0.04 -0.35 -5.57
C ILE A 34 1.13 -1.11 -4.94
N ILE A 35 2.26 -1.20 -5.67
CA ILE A 35 3.42 -1.99 -5.24
C ILE A 35 4.71 -1.18 -5.27
N ASP A 36 5.65 -1.60 -4.43
CA ASP A 36 7.01 -1.09 -4.35
C ASP A 36 8.00 -2.25 -4.49
N ALA A 37 9.28 -1.96 -4.72
CA ALA A 37 10.34 -2.95 -4.83
C ALA A 37 10.43 -3.90 -3.64
N LYS A 38 10.11 -3.42 -2.42
CA LYS A 38 10.06 -4.24 -1.20
C LYS A 38 8.98 -5.34 -1.21
N ASP A 39 8.00 -5.23 -2.11
CA ASP A 39 6.90 -6.18 -2.22
C ASP A 39 7.29 -7.44 -2.99
N PHE A 40 8.38 -7.40 -3.76
CA PHE A 40 8.95 -8.57 -4.41
C PHE A 40 9.67 -9.47 -3.42
N TYR A 41 9.48 -10.78 -3.55
CA TYR A 41 10.17 -11.78 -2.72
C TYR A 41 11.60 -12.01 -3.20
N LEU A 42 11.79 -12.16 -4.52
CA LEU A 42 13.11 -12.37 -5.09
C LEU A 42 13.84 -11.04 -5.23
N LYS A 43 15.02 -10.93 -4.62
CA LYS A 43 15.83 -9.71 -4.66
C LYS A 43 16.15 -9.25 -6.09
N GLY A 44 16.43 -10.18 -7.01
CA GLY A 44 16.66 -9.85 -8.40
C GLY A 44 15.46 -9.20 -9.08
N HIS A 45 14.24 -9.64 -8.78
CA HIS A 45 13.01 -9.01 -9.26
C HIS A 45 12.81 -7.61 -8.67
N ALA A 46 13.08 -7.44 -7.36
CA ALA A 46 13.07 -6.12 -6.71
C ALA A 46 14.07 -5.16 -7.35
N ASP A 47 15.30 -5.61 -7.63
CA ASP A 47 16.32 -4.79 -8.29
C ASP A 47 15.92 -4.42 -9.73
N ILE A 48 15.27 -5.32 -10.48
CA ILE A 48 14.72 -5.02 -11.83
C ILE A 48 13.62 -3.95 -11.73
N PHE A 49 12.69 -4.08 -10.79
CA PHE A 49 11.62 -3.10 -10.59
C PHE A 49 12.17 -1.73 -10.23
N LEU A 50 13.17 -1.65 -9.32
CA LEU A 50 13.88 -0.40 -9.01
C LEU A 50 14.56 0.22 -10.23
N ALA A 51 15.14 -0.59 -11.11
CA ALA A 51 15.75 -0.09 -12.33
C ALA A 51 14.69 0.49 -13.29
N MET A 52 13.52 -0.14 -13.40
CA MET A 52 12.38 0.38 -14.18
C MET A 52 11.89 1.72 -13.61
N GLN A 53 11.72 1.83 -12.29
CA GLN A 53 11.38 3.11 -11.64
C GLN A 53 12.45 4.18 -11.86
N SER A 54 13.72 3.79 -11.88
CA SER A 54 14.83 4.70 -12.14
C SER A 54 14.85 5.20 -13.58
N CYS A 55 14.48 4.37 -14.57
CA CYS A 55 14.29 4.81 -15.95
C CYS A 55 13.20 5.89 -16.01
N LEU A 56 12.04 5.65 -15.39
CA LEU A 56 10.94 6.60 -15.38
C LEU A 56 11.34 7.94 -14.74
N ASN A 57 12.04 7.89 -13.61
CA ASN A 57 12.50 9.09 -12.91
C ASN A 57 13.58 9.89 -13.68
N SER A 58 14.29 9.23 -14.60
CA SER A 58 15.35 9.84 -15.44
C SER A 58 14.84 10.27 -16.82
N ASP A 59 13.54 10.10 -17.09
CA ASP A 59 12.92 10.30 -18.40
C ASP A 59 13.54 9.41 -19.50
N ASP A 60 14.12 8.27 -19.08
CA ASP A 60 14.64 7.22 -19.96
C ASP A 60 13.50 6.22 -20.29
N PRO A 61 13.44 5.64 -21.49
CA PRO A 61 12.45 4.61 -21.81
C PRO A 61 12.63 3.36 -20.94
N VAL A 62 11.50 2.76 -20.52
CA VAL A 62 11.51 1.51 -19.75
C VAL A 62 11.61 0.33 -20.72
N ASP A 63 12.79 0.14 -21.30
CA ASP A 63 13.10 -0.96 -22.18
C ASP A 63 14.28 -1.82 -21.69
N ILE A 64 14.51 -2.94 -22.35
CA ILE A 64 15.55 -3.91 -21.99
C ILE A 64 16.93 -3.25 -21.88
N ALA A 65 17.29 -2.32 -22.79
CA ALA A 65 18.60 -1.73 -22.85
C ALA A 65 18.84 -0.75 -21.69
N PHE A 66 17.86 0.12 -21.43
CA PHE A 66 17.94 1.10 -20.37
C PHE A 66 17.80 0.46 -18.97
N VAL A 67 16.90 -0.51 -18.80
CA VAL A 67 16.79 -1.27 -17.55
C VAL A 67 18.09 -1.99 -17.21
N LYS A 68 18.75 -2.65 -18.19
CA LYS A 68 20.09 -3.23 -18.00
C LYS A 68 21.14 -2.19 -17.61
N LYS A 69 21.11 -1.02 -18.23
CA LYS A 69 22.01 0.09 -17.90
C LYS A 69 21.84 0.56 -16.45
N HIS A 70 20.58 0.70 -15.99
CA HIS A 70 20.26 1.12 -14.62
C HIS A 70 20.55 0.02 -13.57
N LEU A 71 20.43 -1.26 -13.94
CA LEU A 71 20.85 -2.37 -13.07
C LEU A 71 22.37 -2.37 -12.82
N GLY A 72 23.17 -2.06 -13.83
CA GLY A 72 24.61 -2.02 -13.71
C GLY A 72 25.20 -3.29 -13.11
N ALA A 73 25.92 -3.18 -11.99
CA ALA A 73 26.55 -4.31 -11.30
C ALA A 73 25.55 -5.31 -10.67
N LYS A 74 24.27 -4.96 -10.54
CA LYS A 74 23.21 -5.84 -10.02
C LYS A 74 22.55 -6.68 -11.11
N PHE A 75 22.98 -6.53 -12.37
CA PHE A 75 22.42 -7.27 -13.48
C PHE A 75 22.75 -8.76 -13.35
N ASP A 76 21.69 -9.57 -13.29
CA ASP A 76 21.74 -11.03 -13.31
C ASP A 76 21.05 -11.51 -14.57
N GLU A 77 21.83 -12.15 -15.46
CA GLU A 77 21.36 -12.58 -16.77
C GLU A 77 20.29 -13.68 -16.68
N GLU A 78 20.43 -14.61 -15.74
CA GLU A 78 19.49 -15.72 -15.57
C GLU A 78 18.13 -15.20 -15.08
N VAL A 79 18.13 -14.35 -14.05
CA VAL A 79 16.92 -13.72 -13.52
C VAL A 79 16.24 -12.86 -14.60
N PHE A 80 17.02 -12.04 -15.31
CA PHE A 80 16.48 -11.16 -16.33
C PHE A 80 15.87 -11.93 -17.52
N ASN A 81 16.52 -12.99 -17.98
CA ASN A 81 16.02 -13.85 -19.05
C ASN A 81 14.74 -14.60 -18.63
N SER A 82 14.63 -14.99 -17.37
CA SER A 82 13.42 -15.60 -16.82
C SER A 82 12.20 -14.67 -16.91
N VAL A 83 12.40 -13.36 -16.73
CA VAL A 83 11.37 -12.33 -16.91
C VAL A 83 10.99 -12.19 -18.37
N LEU A 84 11.96 -12.14 -19.28
CA LEU A 84 11.71 -11.97 -20.73
C LEU A 84 10.95 -13.14 -21.37
N THR A 85 11.10 -14.34 -20.82
CA THR A 85 10.45 -15.56 -21.34
C THR A 85 9.06 -15.82 -20.77
N THR A 86 8.60 -14.96 -19.85
CA THR A 86 7.29 -15.10 -19.22
C THR A 86 6.19 -14.47 -20.07
N ASN A 87 5.02 -15.10 -20.07
CA ASN A 87 3.86 -14.61 -20.82
C ASN A 87 3.35 -13.27 -20.29
N SER A 88 2.93 -12.41 -21.21
CA SER A 88 2.25 -11.15 -20.85
C SER A 88 0.91 -11.43 -20.17
N ILE A 89 0.54 -10.55 -19.26
CA ILE A 89 -0.72 -10.59 -18.48
C ILE A 89 -1.67 -9.50 -18.96
N LEU A 90 -3.00 -9.76 -18.84
CA LEU A 90 -4.04 -8.86 -19.31
C LEU A 90 -4.45 -7.81 -18.28
N ASP A 91 -4.28 -8.09 -16.98
CA ASP A 91 -4.74 -7.23 -15.87
C ASP A 91 -3.63 -7.09 -14.85
N ILE A 92 -2.73 -6.15 -15.11
CA ILE A 92 -1.58 -5.92 -14.25
C ILE A 92 -1.97 -5.46 -12.83
N LYS A 93 -3.07 -4.69 -12.70
CA LYS A 93 -3.53 -4.20 -11.38
C LYS A 93 -3.93 -5.33 -10.46
N LYS A 94 -4.62 -6.34 -11.00
CA LYS A 94 -5.01 -7.51 -10.22
C LYS A 94 -3.79 -8.28 -9.72
N TYR A 95 -2.80 -8.49 -10.60
CA TYR A 95 -1.54 -9.16 -10.23
C TYR A 95 -0.75 -8.35 -9.20
N ALA A 96 -0.66 -7.04 -9.36
CA ALA A 96 0.01 -6.15 -8.42
C ALA A 96 -0.68 -6.17 -7.03
N THR A 97 -2.01 -6.16 -7.01
CA THR A 97 -2.78 -6.26 -5.75
C THR A 97 -2.51 -7.59 -5.05
N GLU A 98 -2.46 -8.70 -5.77
CA GLU A 98 -2.17 -10.01 -5.19
C GLU A 98 -0.72 -10.13 -4.72
N LEU A 99 0.25 -9.56 -5.46
CA LEU A 99 1.63 -9.44 -5.01
C LEU A 99 1.74 -8.66 -3.69
N LYS A 100 0.98 -7.57 -3.58
CA LYS A 100 0.89 -6.77 -2.35
C LYS A 100 0.36 -7.58 -1.17
N GLU A 101 -0.68 -8.39 -1.39
CA GLU A 101 -1.21 -9.30 -0.36
C GLU A 101 -0.15 -10.30 0.14
N PHE A 102 0.66 -10.88 -0.77
CA PHE A 102 1.78 -11.72 -0.37
C PHE A 102 2.82 -10.96 0.47
N SER A 103 3.12 -9.73 0.09
CA SER A 103 4.04 -8.86 0.83
C SER A 103 3.56 -8.61 2.26
N ILE A 104 2.28 -8.25 2.43
CA ILE A 104 1.65 -8.03 3.74
C ILE A 104 1.69 -9.30 4.58
N LYS A 105 1.35 -10.46 4.00
CA LYS A 105 1.43 -11.75 4.71
C LYS A 105 2.85 -12.05 5.19
N ARG A 106 3.89 -11.80 4.35
CA ARG A 106 5.30 -11.95 4.76
C ARG A 106 5.65 -11.01 5.91
N ALA A 107 5.22 -9.76 5.84
CA ALA A 107 5.47 -8.76 6.87
C ALA A 107 4.80 -9.14 8.20
N LEU A 108 3.56 -9.64 8.17
CA LEU A 108 2.86 -10.14 9.37
C LEU A 108 3.61 -11.31 10.01
N VAL A 109 4.09 -12.27 9.21
CA VAL A 109 4.91 -13.39 9.74
C VAL A 109 6.21 -12.86 10.36
N LYS A 110 6.84 -11.85 9.75
CA LYS A 110 8.05 -11.23 10.30
C LYS A 110 7.77 -10.57 11.65
N VAL A 111 6.69 -9.79 11.77
CA VAL A 111 6.27 -9.18 13.05
C VAL A 111 5.99 -10.27 14.09
N ALA A 112 5.23 -11.30 13.73
CA ALA A 112 4.93 -12.40 14.64
C ALA A 112 6.19 -13.09 15.18
N ASN A 113 7.21 -13.30 14.34
CA ASN A 113 8.48 -13.89 14.72
C ASN A 113 9.34 -12.97 15.61
N GLN A 114 9.11 -11.66 15.57
CA GLN A 114 9.82 -10.70 16.43
C GLN A 114 9.20 -10.57 17.83
N ILE A 115 7.92 -10.91 17.99
CA ILE A 115 7.22 -10.81 19.28
C ILE A 115 7.95 -11.54 20.42
N PRO A 116 8.42 -12.80 20.26
CA PRO A 116 9.12 -13.48 21.34
C PRO A 116 10.39 -12.77 21.81
N SER A 117 11.14 -12.14 20.90
CA SER A 117 12.34 -11.38 21.26
C SER A 117 11.97 -10.05 21.97
N LYS A 118 10.95 -9.35 21.51
CA LYS A 118 10.47 -8.13 22.15
C LYS A 118 9.95 -8.36 23.56
N VAL A 119 9.26 -9.48 23.81
CA VAL A 119 8.75 -9.84 25.15
C VAL A 119 9.88 -10.06 26.15
N ASN A 120 11.06 -10.45 25.71
CA ASN A 120 12.24 -10.62 26.57
C ASN A 120 12.98 -9.30 26.84
N GLU A 121 12.57 -8.18 26.25
CA GLU A 121 13.12 -6.86 26.57
C GLU A 121 12.58 -6.37 27.92
N ASN A 122 13.42 -5.62 28.66
CA ASN A 122 13.03 -5.08 29.96
C ASN A 122 12.20 -3.78 29.82
N LYS A 123 11.04 -3.91 29.14
CA LYS A 123 10.07 -2.81 28.90
C LYS A 123 8.73 -3.15 29.56
N PRO A 124 7.90 -2.14 29.92
CA PRO A 124 6.52 -2.34 30.34
C PRO A 124 5.71 -3.06 29.23
N GLY A 125 4.90 -4.04 29.63
CA GLY A 125 4.12 -4.84 28.66
C GLY A 125 3.15 -3.99 27.81
N ARG A 126 2.67 -2.87 28.35
CA ARG A 126 1.80 -1.94 27.63
C ARG A 126 2.53 -1.26 26.46
N ASP A 127 3.75 -0.79 26.71
CA ASP A 127 4.56 -0.15 25.68
C ASP A 127 4.91 -1.12 24.53
N MET A 128 5.10 -2.42 24.86
CA MET A 128 5.31 -3.46 23.86
C MET A 128 4.06 -3.68 22.97
N VAL A 129 2.87 -3.67 23.60
CA VAL A 129 1.61 -3.79 22.85
C VAL A 129 1.42 -2.61 21.91
N ASP A 130 1.69 -1.39 22.38
CA ASP A 130 1.57 -0.17 21.58
C ASP A 130 2.57 -0.18 20.40
N GLU A 131 3.82 -0.61 20.65
CA GLU A 131 4.86 -0.74 19.62
C GLU A 131 4.46 -1.77 18.54
N ILE A 132 4.02 -2.97 18.94
CA ILE A 132 3.60 -4.04 18.02
C ILE A 132 2.36 -3.61 17.23
N SER A 133 1.39 -2.98 17.89
CA SER A 133 0.18 -2.48 17.24
C SER A 133 0.52 -1.43 16.18
N SER A 134 1.39 -0.47 16.51
CA SER A 134 1.87 0.54 15.57
C SER A 134 2.56 -0.09 14.35
N GLU A 135 3.39 -1.13 14.56
CA GLU A 135 4.07 -1.85 13.49
C GLU A 135 3.06 -2.58 12.58
N ILE A 136 2.03 -3.22 13.16
CA ILE A 136 0.96 -3.88 12.40
C ILE A 136 0.15 -2.84 11.60
N TYR A 137 -0.23 -1.73 12.21
CA TYR A 137 -0.97 -0.66 11.50
C TYR A 137 -0.18 -0.09 10.34
N SER A 138 1.14 0.10 10.49
CA SER A 138 1.99 0.60 9.41
C SER A 138 2.05 -0.33 8.18
N LEU A 139 1.76 -1.63 8.34
CA LEU A 139 1.67 -2.57 7.22
C LEU A 139 0.41 -2.32 6.37
N VAL A 140 -0.66 -1.85 6.99
CA VAL A 140 -1.95 -1.56 6.33
C VAL A 140 -1.97 -0.14 5.78
N ASP A 141 -1.37 0.83 6.48
CA ASP A 141 -1.28 2.22 6.02
C ASP A 141 -0.47 2.36 4.71
N GLY A 142 0.43 1.42 4.41
CA GLY A 142 1.10 1.32 3.11
C GLY A 142 0.19 0.84 1.96
N VAL A 143 -1.03 0.41 2.25
CA VAL A 143 -1.98 -0.18 1.28
C VAL A 143 -3.07 0.82 0.84
N GLY A 144 -3.14 2.00 1.43
CA GLY A 144 -4.25 2.90 1.10
C GLY A 144 -4.06 4.39 1.38
N SER A 145 -3.00 4.79 2.08
CA SER A 145 -2.85 6.18 2.51
C SER A 145 -1.91 7.04 1.64
N GLY A 146 -1.42 6.48 0.54
CA GLY A 146 -0.52 7.17 -0.39
C GLY A 146 -1.07 7.33 -1.81
N VAL A 147 -2.37 7.14 -2.03
CA VAL A 147 -2.96 7.48 -3.33
C VAL A 147 -2.84 8.99 -3.48
N ILE A 148 -1.82 9.43 -4.20
CA ILE A 148 -1.82 10.77 -4.81
C ILE A 148 -2.97 10.73 -5.81
N LYS A 149 -4.19 10.97 -5.31
CA LYS A 149 -5.36 11.13 -6.17
C LYS A 149 -5.08 12.32 -7.06
N ASN A 150 -5.28 12.17 -8.35
CA ASN A 150 -5.19 13.31 -9.22
C ASN A 150 -6.30 14.35 -8.83
N ALA A 151 -6.07 15.61 -9.13
CA ALA A 151 -7.00 16.69 -8.73
C ALA A 151 -8.46 16.42 -9.18
N LYS A 152 -8.65 15.72 -10.30
CA LYS A 152 -9.97 15.36 -10.81
C LYS A 152 -10.66 14.32 -9.94
N GLU A 153 -9.94 13.31 -9.44
CA GLU A 153 -10.46 12.29 -8.53
C GLU A 153 -10.83 12.89 -7.18
N ILE A 154 -9.95 13.75 -6.63
CA ILE A 154 -10.24 14.49 -5.38
C ILE A 154 -11.50 15.33 -5.52
N VAL A 155 -11.65 16.04 -6.63
CA VAL A 155 -12.85 16.85 -6.90
C VAL A 155 -14.09 15.97 -7.06
N THR A 156 -13.98 14.82 -7.70
CA THR A 156 -15.10 13.88 -7.86
C THR A 156 -15.57 13.35 -6.51
N ASP A 157 -14.63 12.87 -5.67
CA ASP A 157 -14.93 12.38 -4.33
C ASP A 157 -15.55 13.48 -3.45
N LEU A 158 -15.03 14.70 -3.54
CA LEU A 158 -15.58 15.85 -2.82
C LEU A 158 -17.03 16.18 -3.29
N ILE A 159 -17.30 16.12 -4.59
CA ILE A 159 -18.64 16.33 -5.12
C ILE A 159 -19.61 15.24 -4.64
N GLU A 160 -19.18 13.98 -4.60
CA GLU A 160 -19.99 12.88 -4.07
C GLU A 160 -20.30 13.08 -2.58
N GLU A 161 -19.32 13.48 -1.79
CA GLU A 161 -19.50 13.78 -0.37
C GLU A 161 -20.44 14.96 -0.13
N LEU A 162 -20.28 16.04 -0.90
CA LEU A 162 -21.19 17.19 -0.85
C LEU A 162 -22.62 16.84 -1.29
N ASN A 163 -22.78 15.94 -2.25
CA ASN A 163 -24.10 15.47 -2.68
C ASN A 163 -24.76 14.60 -1.60
N LYS A 164 -24.00 13.73 -0.91
CA LYS A 164 -24.51 12.97 0.26
C LYS A 164 -24.97 13.94 1.35
N GLN A 165 -24.19 14.97 1.65
CA GLN A 165 -24.55 15.98 2.65
C GLN A 165 -25.80 16.80 2.26
N LYS A 166 -25.99 17.10 0.96
CA LYS A 166 -27.20 17.77 0.47
C LYS A 166 -28.45 16.91 0.52
N LEU A 167 -28.32 15.60 0.36
CA LEU A 167 -29.43 14.65 0.43
C LEU A 167 -29.81 14.31 1.87
N ALA A 168 -28.92 14.55 2.84
CA ALA A 168 -29.23 14.46 4.26
C ALA A 168 -30.29 15.52 4.60
N LYS A 169 -31.40 15.09 5.19
CA LYS A 169 -32.46 16.02 5.67
C LYS A 169 -31.89 16.89 6.76
N ASP A 170 -32.48 18.07 6.97
CA ASP A 170 -32.05 19.10 7.92
C ASP A 170 -31.81 18.61 9.37
N HIS A 171 -32.29 17.41 9.71
CA HIS A 171 -32.14 16.77 11.02
C HIS A 171 -31.14 15.61 11.04
N ASP A 172 -30.58 15.23 9.89
CA ASP A 172 -29.62 14.12 9.84
C ASP A 172 -28.25 14.57 10.34
N VAL A 173 -27.68 13.80 11.25
CA VAL A 173 -26.34 13.98 11.77
C VAL A 173 -25.36 13.50 10.70
N VAL A 174 -24.47 14.39 10.26
CA VAL A 174 -23.47 14.08 9.22
C VAL A 174 -22.19 13.47 9.81
N GLY A 175 -21.91 13.80 11.09
CA GLY A 175 -20.79 13.25 11.85
C GLY A 175 -21.23 12.25 12.91
N LEU A 176 -20.37 12.03 13.92
CA LEU A 176 -20.70 11.21 15.08
C LEU A 176 -21.84 11.84 15.87
N ASP A 177 -22.92 11.07 16.07
CA ASP A 177 -24.07 11.51 16.85
C ASP A 177 -23.67 11.71 18.33
N THR A 178 -23.95 12.89 18.86
CA THR A 178 -23.65 13.24 20.25
C THR A 178 -24.66 12.69 21.26
N GLY A 179 -25.81 12.16 20.79
CA GLY A 179 -26.94 11.74 21.62
C GLY A 179 -27.79 12.90 22.15
N PHE A 180 -27.41 14.16 21.86
CA PHE A 180 -28.16 15.35 22.27
C PHE A 180 -28.70 16.07 21.04
N ARG A 181 -30.02 16.06 20.87
CA ARG A 181 -30.68 16.61 19.71
C ARG A 181 -30.29 18.07 19.43
N GLU A 182 -30.38 18.94 20.44
CA GLU A 182 -30.05 20.38 20.28
C GLU A 182 -28.59 20.61 19.92
N LEU A 183 -27.69 19.74 20.39
CA LEU A 183 -26.27 19.82 20.05
C LEU A 183 -26.05 19.37 18.59
N ASN A 184 -26.68 18.28 18.20
CA ASN A 184 -26.62 17.79 16.83
C ASN A 184 -27.21 18.77 15.81
N GLU A 185 -28.31 19.46 16.16
CA GLU A 185 -28.90 20.50 15.30
C GLU A 185 -27.92 21.65 15.05
N ARG A 186 -27.07 22.00 16.02
CA ARG A 186 -26.08 23.07 15.93
C ARG A 186 -24.76 22.66 15.29
N THR A 187 -24.27 21.46 15.60
CA THR A 187 -22.94 20.96 15.16
C THR A 187 -23.02 20.07 13.96
N LYS A 188 -24.19 19.49 13.65
CA LYS A 188 -24.38 18.40 12.68
C LYS A 188 -23.60 17.12 13.04
N GLY A 189 -23.29 16.94 14.33
CA GLY A 189 -22.41 15.88 14.86
C GLY A 189 -20.94 16.28 14.84
N PHE A 190 -20.08 15.45 15.45
CA PHE A 190 -18.63 15.67 15.46
C PHE A 190 -18.00 15.00 14.23
N LYS A 191 -17.15 15.72 13.53
CA LYS A 191 -16.49 15.25 12.31
C LYS A 191 -15.10 14.70 12.63
N ASP A 192 -14.61 13.83 11.76
CA ASP A 192 -13.24 13.34 11.85
C ASP A 192 -12.25 14.51 11.80
N GLY A 193 -11.31 14.54 12.76
CA GLY A 193 -10.34 15.62 12.92
C GLY A 193 -10.79 16.78 13.82
N ASP A 194 -12.04 16.80 14.31
CA ASP A 194 -12.50 17.82 15.24
C ASP A 194 -11.89 17.63 16.65
N LEU A 195 -11.39 18.71 17.22
CA LEU A 195 -11.00 18.75 18.63
C LEU A 195 -12.19 19.22 19.48
N VAL A 196 -12.77 18.31 20.24
CA VAL A 196 -13.91 18.59 21.11
C VAL A 196 -13.45 18.70 22.56
N ILE A 197 -13.67 19.86 23.19
CA ILE A 197 -13.36 20.12 24.59
C ILE A 197 -14.66 20.22 25.37
N ILE A 198 -14.87 19.33 26.36
CA ILE A 198 -16.01 19.35 27.25
C ILE A 198 -15.54 19.90 28.63
N ALA A 199 -16.10 21.01 29.04
CA ALA A 199 -15.83 21.60 30.36
C ALA A 199 -17.12 21.73 31.17
N ALA A 200 -17.06 21.39 32.43
CA ALA A 200 -18.17 21.55 33.38
C ALA A 200 -17.69 22.26 34.66
N ARG A 201 -18.62 22.92 35.32
CA ARG A 201 -18.36 23.43 36.70
C ARG A 201 -18.58 22.30 37.70
N PRO A 202 -17.79 22.23 38.78
CA PRO A 202 -17.99 21.28 39.84
C PRO A 202 -19.30 21.51 40.58
#